data_a9ab5a190b1aff20e5751ef0e16120eb
#
_entry.id   a9ab5a190b1aff20e5751ef0e16120eb
#
_cell.length_a   1.000
_cell.length_b   1.000
_cell.length_c   1.000
_cell.angle_alpha   90.00
_cell.angle_beta   90.00
_cell.angle_gamma   90.00
#
_symmetry.space_group_name_H-M   'P 1'
#
loop_
_entity.id
_entity.type
_entity.pdbx_description
1 polymer ?
#
loop_
_entity_poly.entity_id
_entity_poly.type
_entity_poly.pdbx_seq_one_letter_code
_entity_poly.pdbx_strand_id
1 'polypeptide(L)' 'MTEETESLVLELLRKIRASQERTEHDLADMKLRMSAVENLLGQHQIQFAALNSRLDRSDERLTRIERRLDLVDA' A
#
# COMPACT_ATOMS: atom_id res chain seq x y z
N MET A 1 -14.50 7.53 49.12
CA MET A 1 -14.06 8.60 48.24
C MET A 1 -14.86 9.86 48.50
N THR A 2 -14.23 11.01 48.38
CA THR A 2 -14.91 12.30 48.49
C THR A 2 -15.61 12.61 47.17
N GLU A 3 -16.58 13.53 47.20
CA GLU A 3 -17.26 14.00 46.01
C GLU A 3 -16.30 14.60 44.98
N GLU A 4 -15.26 15.30 45.48
CA GLU A 4 -14.23 15.86 44.61
C GLU A 4 -13.45 14.78 43.84
N THR A 5 -13.11 13.70 44.53
CA THR A 5 -12.41 12.56 43.95
C THR A 5 -13.29 11.88 42.90
N GLU A 6 -14.58 11.69 43.18
CA GLU A 6 -15.53 11.11 42.24
C GLU A 6 -15.69 11.98 40.97
N SER A 7 -15.75 13.30 41.15
CA SER A 7 -15.80 14.25 40.04
C SER A 7 -14.58 14.18 39.14
N LEU A 8 -13.39 14.09 39.76
CA LEU A 8 -12.12 13.95 39.02
C LEU A 8 -12.07 12.64 38.24
N VAL A 9 -12.51 11.54 38.85
CA VAL A 9 -12.57 10.23 38.20
C VAL A 9 -13.51 10.30 36.98
N LEU A 10 -14.69 10.90 37.13
CA LEU A 10 -15.63 11.04 36.03
C LEU A 10 -15.06 11.89 34.90
N GLU A 11 -14.38 13.01 35.21
CA GLU A 11 -13.71 13.83 34.22
C GLU A 11 -12.65 13.04 33.45
N LEU A 12 -11.82 12.29 34.16
CA LEU A 12 -10.78 11.46 33.55
C LEU A 12 -11.38 10.39 32.67
N LEU A 13 -12.46 9.73 33.12
CA LEU A 13 -13.15 8.72 32.33
C LEU A 13 -13.73 9.30 31.05
N ARG A 14 -14.30 10.49 31.11
CA ARG A 14 -14.83 11.18 29.92
C ARG A 14 -13.72 11.52 28.92
N LYS A 15 -12.58 11.97 29.41
CA LYS A 15 -11.41 12.27 28.57
C LYS A 15 -10.86 11.02 27.92
N ILE A 16 -10.76 9.93 28.68
CA ILE A 16 -10.30 8.64 28.16
C ILE A 16 -11.25 8.13 27.11
N ARG A 17 -12.54 8.20 27.35
CA ARG A 17 -13.57 7.78 26.38
C ARG A 17 -13.49 8.58 25.09
N ALA A 18 -13.35 9.88 25.19
CA ALA A 18 -13.20 10.75 24.00
C ALA A 18 -11.93 10.41 23.24
N SER A 19 -10.84 10.11 23.93
CA SER A 19 -9.59 9.68 23.33
C SER A 19 -9.73 8.35 22.61
N GLN A 20 -10.42 7.39 23.22
CA GLN A 20 -10.70 6.09 22.60
C GLN A 20 -11.55 6.21 21.35
N GLU A 21 -12.56 7.06 21.36
CA GLU A 21 -13.41 7.31 20.20
C GLU A 21 -12.61 7.88 19.03
N ARG A 22 -11.70 8.80 19.30
CA ARG A 22 -10.79 9.35 18.29
C ARG A 22 -9.85 8.28 17.76
N THR A 23 -9.32 7.44 18.61
CA THR A 23 -8.43 6.33 18.21
C THR A 23 -9.18 5.34 17.34
N GLU A 24 -10.40 4.97 17.69
CA GLU A 24 -11.22 4.07 16.88
C GLU A 24 -11.51 4.67 15.50
N HIS A 25 -11.78 5.97 15.45
CA HIS A 25 -12.00 6.69 14.20
C HIS A 25 -10.74 6.67 13.32
N ASP A 26 -9.58 6.92 13.93
CA ASP A 26 -8.29 6.89 13.24
C ASP A 26 -7.97 5.50 12.73
N LEU A 27 -8.26 4.45 13.50
CA LEU A 27 -8.06 3.07 13.06
C LEU A 27 -8.96 2.72 11.89
N ALA A 28 -10.20 3.17 11.89
CA ALA A 28 -11.11 2.95 10.76
C ALA A 28 -10.59 3.64 9.48
N ASP A 29 -10.08 4.87 9.61
CA ASP A 29 -9.47 5.61 8.53
C ASP A 29 -8.23 4.89 8.00
N MET A 30 -7.38 4.39 8.88
CA MET A 30 -6.18 3.62 8.52
C MET A 30 -6.54 2.34 7.78
N LYS A 31 -7.59 1.64 8.16
CA LYS A 31 -8.06 0.45 7.45
C LYS A 31 -8.46 0.78 6.01
N LEU A 32 -9.15 1.88 5.81
CA LEU A 32 -9.54 2.33 4.47
C LEU A 32 -8.31 2.65 3.62
N ARG A 33 -7.33 3.32 4.20
CA ARG A 33 -6.07 3.64 3.51
C ARG A 33 -5.28 2.39 3.18
N MET A 34 -5.23 1.42 4.08
CA MET A 34 -4.57 0.14 3.82
C MET A 34 -5.22 -0.61 2.68
N SER A 35 -6.56 -0.64 2.62
CA SER A 35 -7.28 -1.25 1.50
C SER A 35 -6.94 -0.57 0.18
N ALA A 36 -6.86 0.76 0.16
CA ALA A 36 -6.47 1.51 -1.02
C ALA A 36 -5.04 1.18 -1.46
N VAL A 37 -4.11 1.06 -0.52
CA VAL A 37 -2.72 0.68 -0.80
C VAL A 37 -2.64 -0.75 -1.33
N GLU A 38 -3.37 -1.68 -0.75
CA GLU A 38 -3.42 -3.07 -1.23
C GLU A 38 -3.94 -3.16 -2.66
N ASN A 39 -4.99 -2.40 -2.99
CA ASN A 39 -5.50 -2.32 -4.36
C ASN A 39 -4.46 -1.75 -5.32
N LEU A 40 -3.76 -0.71 -4.90
CA LEU A 40 -2.70 -0.09 -5.69
C LEU A 40 -1.55 -1.05 -5.94
N LEU A 41 -1.14 -1.81 -4.91
CA LEU A 41 -0.10 -2.84 -5.05
C LEU A 41 -0.53 -3.94 -6.01
N GLY A 42 -1.80 -4.37 -5.96
CA GLY A 42 -2.34 -5.34 -6.90
C GLY A 42 -2.27 -4.86 -8.34
N GLN A 43 -2.61 -3.60 -8.59
CA GLN A 43 -2.50 -2.98 -9.92
C GLN A 43 -1.04 -2.90 -10.38
N HIS A 44 -0.13 -2.54 -9.47
CA HIS A 44 1.30 -2.49 -9.78
C HIS A 44 1.85 -3.86 -10.16
N GLN A 45 1.42 -4.93 -9.49
CA GLN A 45 1.83 -6.29 -9.83
C GLN A 45 1.41 -6.68 -11.24
N ILE A 46 0.20 -6.33 -11.63
CA ILE A 46 -0.30 -6.56 -13.00
C ILE A 46 0.52 -5.76 -14.01
N GLN A 47 0.82 -4.51 -13.72
CA GLN A 47 1.65 -3.66 -14.57
C GLN A 47 3.07 -4.18 -14.71
N PHE A 48 3.66 -4.68 -13.62
CA PHE A 48 4.98 -5.31 -13.64
C PHE A 48 5.01 -6.57 -14.50
N ALA A 49 3.99 -7.41 -14.40
CA ALA A 49 3.89 -8.60 -15.23
C ALA A 49 3.80 -8.25 -16.72
N ALA A 50 3.00 -7.22 -17.06
CA ALA A 50 2.90 -6.73 -18.44
C ALA A 50 4.23 -6.15 -18.93
N LEU A 51 4.94 -5.41 -18.09
CA LEU A 51 6.24 -4.85 -18.40
C LEU A 51 7.27 -5.94 -18.64
N ASN A 52 7.32 -6.96 -17.81
CA ASN A 52 8.22 -8.10 -17.98
C ASN A 52 7.97 -8.83 -19.30
N SER A 53 6.71 -9.01 -19.69
CA SER A 53 6.36 -9.60 -20.98
C SER A 53 6.87 -8.76 -22.14
N ARG A 54 6.76 -7.43 -22.04
CA ARG A 54 7.30 -6.52 -23.07
C ARG A 54 8.81 -6.58 -23.17
N LEU A 55 9.48 -6.65 -22.01
CA LEU A 55 10.94 -6.77 -21.97
C LEU A 55 11.41 -8.07 -22.61
N ASP A 56 10.75 -9.18 -22.33
CA ASP A 56 11.06 -10.48 -22.92
C ASP A 56 10.91 -10.43 -24.45
N ARG A 57 9.86 -9.81 -24.96
CA ARG A 57 9.66 -9.62 -26.40
C ARG A 57 10.74 -8.73 -27.02
N SER A 58 11.14 -7.68 -26.32
CA SER A 58 12.22 -6.80 -26.77
C SER A 58 13.54 -7.56 -26.86
N ASP A 59 13.85 -8.39 -25.86
CA ASP A 59 15.05 -9.21 -25.84
C ASP A 59 15.05 -10.22 -27.00
N GLU A 60 13.92 -10.84 -27.30
CA GLU A 60 13.81 -11.75 -28.45
C GLU A 60 14.06 -11.00 -29.75
N ARG A 61 13.49 -9.81 -29.91
CA ARG A 61 13.70 -8.98 -31.10
C ARG A 61 15.15 -8.56 -31.26
N LEU A 62 15.78 -8.14 -30.16
CA LEU A 62 17.19 -7.79 -30.16
C LEU A 62 18.06 -8.97 -30.53
N THR A 63 17.79 -10.14 -29.99
CA THR A 63 18.51 -11.37 -30.32
C THR A 63 18.39 -11.70 -31.82
N ARG A 64 17.21 -11.56 -32.39
CA ARG A 64 16.99 -11.78 -33.85
C ARG A 64 17.76 -10.78 -34.68
N ILE A 65 17.76 -9.51 -34.28
CA ILE A 65 18.51 -8.45 -34.99
C ILE A 65 20.00 -8.75 -34.92
N GLU A 66 20.51 -9.10 -33.78
CA GLU A 66 21.92 -9.47 -33.56
C GLU A 66 22.33 -10.63 -34.46
N ARG A 67 21.51 -11.68 -34.55
CA ARG A 67 21.75 -12.82 -35.43
C ARG A 67 21.80 -12.42 -36.91
N ARG A 68 20.89 -11.53 -37.32
CA ARG A 68 20.87 -11.01 -38.70
C ARG A 68 22.11 -10.20 -39.03
N LEU A 69 22.55 -9.38 -38.08
CA LEU A 69 23.78 -8.60 -38.24
C LEU A 69 25.01 -9.49 -38.32
N ASP A 70 25.09 -10.51 -37.47
CA ASP A 70 26.18 -11.51 -37.50
C ASP A 70 26.22 -12.25 -38.83
N LEU A 71 25.07 -12.61 -39.40
CA LEU A 71 24.98 -13.25 -40.71
C LEU A 71 25.39 -12.32 -41.84
N VAL A 72 25.14 -11.04 -41.70
CA VAL A 72 25.54 -10.05 -42.72
C VAL A 72 27.05 -9.78 -42.63
N ASP A 73 27.60 -9.73 -41.41
CA ASP A 73 29.02 -9.50 -41.20
C ASP A 73 29.90 -10.71 -41.50
N ALA A 74 29.27 -11.89 -41.45
CA ALA A 74 29.96 -13.13 -41.81
C ALA A 74 29.99 -13.30 -43.32
#